data_4933f9ae15ba81e86be50d8a6ab4c156
#
_entry.id   4933f9ae15ba81e86be50d8a6ab4c156
#
_cell.length_a   1.000
_cell.length_b   1.000
_cell.length_c   1.000
_cell.angle_alpha   90.00
_cell.angle_beta   90.00
_cell.angle_gamma   90.00
#
_symmetry.space_group_name_H-M   'P 1'
#
loop_
_entity.id
_entity.type
_entity.pdbx_description
1 polymer ?
#
loop_
_entity_poly.entity_id
_entity_poly.type
_entity_poly.pdbx_seq_one_letter_code
_entity_poly.pdbx_strand_id
1 'polypeptide(L)'
;MNLTRLETVPAVQAVGVRLLKAHQFVYERSGGRIGHRLGNTRNLLLRTVGAKTGQPRTNALTYARDGESYVVVASMGGAPRSPGWYHNLRARPDAEIQVGTRRVPVAARFVLPGDPDRDRLWTLVNRHNSGRYANYQRVTKRQIPVVVLTRR
;
A
#
# COMPACT_ATOMS: atom_id res chain seq x y z
N MET A 1 -33.87 -1.95 13.57
CA MET A 1 -32.59 -2.56 13.15
C MET A 1 -32.63 -2.72 11.63
N ASN A 2 -31.98 -1.80 10.90
CA ASN A 2 -32.06 -1.78 9.43
C ASN A 2 -31.11 -2.83 8.85
N LEU A 3 -31.68 -3.95 8.43
CA LEU A 3 -31.01 -5.05 7.73
C LEU A 3 -30.42 -4.66 6.36
N THR A 4 -30.79 -3.51 5.83
CA THR A 4 -30.33 -3.02 4.51
C THR A 4 -28.89 -2.50 4.50
N ARG A 5 -28.26 -2.30 5.65
CA ARG A 5 -26.89 -1.78 5.73
C ARG A 5 -25.80 -2.85 5.63
N LEU A 6 -26.15 -4.12 5.83
CA LEU A 6 -25.19 -5.23 5.84
C LEU A 6 -24.98 -5.86 4.45
N GLU A 7 -25.94 -5.69 3.55
CA GLU A 7 -25.87 -6.31 2.20
C GLU A 7 -25.10 -5.47 1.18
N THR A 8 -24.92 -4.18 1.42
CA THR A 8 -24.24 -3.27 0.49
C THR A 8 -22.71 -3.25 0.68
N VAL A 9 -22.21 -3.60 1.85
CA VAL A 9 -20.77 -3.53 2.16
C VAL A 9 -19.92 -4.50 1.31
N PRO A 10 -20.30 -5.78 1.13
CA PRO A 10 -19.50 -6.68 0.30
C PRO A 10 -19.47 -6.30 -1.17
N ALA A 11 -20.59 -5.80 -1.71
CA ALA A 11 -20.68 -5.39 -3.11
C ALA A 11 -19.83 -4.14 -3.39
N VAL A 12 -19.85 -3.16 -2.49
CA VAL A 12 -19.05 -1.94 -2.60
C VAL A 12 -17.56 -2.27 -2.50
N GLN A 13 -17.16 -3.18 -1.60
CA GLN A 13 -15.78 -3.65 -1.49
C GLN A 13 -15.34 -4.42 -2.74
N ALA A 14 -16.20 -5.26 -3.30
CA ALA A 14 -15.91 -6.01 -4.52
C ALA A 14 -15.71 -5.08 -5.73
N VAL A 15 -16.53 -4.03 -5.87
CA VAL A 15 -16.38 -3.01 -6.91
C VAL A 15 -15.07 -2.24 -6.69
N GLY A 16 -14.76 -1.83 -5.48
CA GLY A 16 -13.51 -1.15 -5.14
C GLY A 16 -12.27 -1.97 -5.48
N VAL A 17 -12.28 -3.27 -5.16
CA VAL A 17 -11.19 -4.20 -5.50
C VAL A 17 -11.04 -4.36 -7.02
N ARG A 18 -12.14 -4.45 -7.77
CA ARG A 18 -12.11 -4.53 -9.24
C ARG A 18 -11.54 -3.26 -9.87
N LEU A 19 -11.91 -2.09 -9.36
CA LEU A 19 -11.37 -0.81 -9.84
C LEU A 19 -9.87 -0.69 -9.56
N LEU A 20 -9.40 -1.13 -8.39
CA LEU A 20 -7.99 -1.15 -8.04
C LEU A 20 -7.20 -2.10 -8.94
N LYS A 21 -7.73 -3.28 -9.24
CA LYS A 21 -7.10 -4.23 -10.17
C LYS A 21 -7.05 -3.68 -11.59
N ALA A 22 -8.10 -3.00 -12.04
CA ALA A 22 -8.12 -2.36 -13.35
C ALA A 22 -7.08 -1.24 -13.43
N HIS A 23 -6.95 -0.42 -12.39
CA HIS A 23 -5.92 0.61 -12.29
C HIS A 23 -4.52 0.01 -12.35
N GLN A 24 -4.26 -1.04 -11.58
CA GLN A 24 -2.99 -1.74 -11.60
C GLN A 24 -2.67 -2.30 -12.99
N PHE A 25 -3.64 -2.94 -13.63
CA PHE A 25 -3.50 -3.47 -14.98
C PHE A 25 -3.09 -2.40 -15.99
N VAL A 26 -3.76 -1.25 -15.98
CA VAL A 26 -3.43 -0.12 -16.86
C VAL A 26 -2.03 0.42 -16.56
N TYR A 27 -1.68 0.53 -15.29
CA TYR A 27 -0.35 0.98 -14.86
C TYR A 27 0.76 0.07 -15.41
N GLU A 28 0.59 -1.23 -15.25
CA GLU A 28 1.55 -2.23 -15.73
C GLU A 28 1.64 -2.25 -17.28
N ARG A 29 0.49 -2.30 -17.94
CA ARG A 29 0.41 -2.40 -19.42
C ARG A 29 0.95 -1.16 -20.12
N SER A 30 0.79 0.00 -19.53
CA SER A 30 1.32 1.25 -20.09
C SER A 30 2.83 1.45 -19.85
N GLY A 31 3.50 0.51 -19.14
CA GLY A 31 4.89 0.65 -18.74
C GLY A 31 5.11 1.80 -17.74
N GLY A 32 4.07 2.16 -17.00
CA GLY A 32 4.11 3.22 -16.01
C GLY A 32 3.77 4.62 -16.53
N ARG A 33 3.43 4.76 -17.81
CA ARG A 33 3.04 6.05 -18.39
C ARG A 33 1.67 6.52 -17.90
N ILE A 34 0.78 5.58 -17.60
CA ILE A 34 -0.58 5.83 -17.12
C ILE A 34 -0.73 5.13 -15.78
N GLY A 35 -1.39 5.79 -14.82
CA GLY A 35 -1.72 5.19 -13.52
C GLY A 35 -0.85 5.63 -12.36
N HIS A 36 0.24 6.38 -12.59
CA HIS A 36 1.08 6.92 -11.52
C HIS A 36 0.30 7.90 -10.60
N ARG A 37 -0.63 8.64 -11.17
CA ARG A 37 -1.53 9.51 -10.40
C ARG A 37 -2.96 9.00 -10.48
N LEU A 38 -3.63 8.93 -9.32
CA LEU A 38 -5.03 8.60 -9.19
C LEU A 38 -5.68 9.66 -8.30
N GLY A 39 -6.39 10.62 -8.91
CA GLY A 39 -6.86 11.81 -8.20
C GLY A 39 -5.69 12.60 -7.62
N ASN A 40 -5.73 12.86 -6.32
CA ASN A 40 -4.67 13.58 -5.60
C ASN A 40 -3.57 12.67 -5.05
N THR A 41 -3.66 11.37 -5.28
CA THR A 41 -2.69 10.41 -4.77
C THR A 41 -1.68 10.00 -5.84
N ARG A 42 -0.46 9.72 -5.39
CA ARG A 42 0.60 9.14 -6.21
C ARG A 42 0.72 7.66 -5.90
N ASN A 43 0.86 6.86 -6.94
CA ASN A 43 0.90 5.42 -6.84
C ASN A 43 2.19 4.87 -7.45
N LEU A 44 2.72 3.83 -6.83
CA LEU A 44 3.84 3.05 -7.35
C LEU A 44 3.38 1.60 -7.55
N LEU A 45 4.15 0.87 -8.34
CA LEU A 45 4.05 -0.59 -8.38
C LEU A 45 5.13 -1.18 -7.48
N LEU A 46 4.73 -2.02 -6.55
CA LEU A 46 5.64 -2.77 -5.69
C LEU A 46 5.73 -4.20 -6.20
N ARG A 47 6.93 -4.65 -6.52
CA ARG A 47 7.21 -6.02 -6.95
C ARG A 47 7.92 -6.78 -5.86
N THR A 48 7.27 -7.83 -5.39
CA THR A 48 7.77 -8.71 -4.35
C THR A 48 7.79 -10.16 -4.81
N VAL A 49 8.39 -11.01 -4.02
CA VAL A 49 8.35 -12.47 -4.22
C VAL A 49 7.47 -13.08 -3.14
N GLY A 50 6.51 -13.91 -3.55
CA GLY A 50 5.58 -14.55 -2.63
C GLY A 50 6.32 -15.33 -1.53
N ALA A 51 6.03 -15.01 -0.27
CA ALA A 51 6.71 -15.61 0.88
C ALA A 51 6.57 -17.13 0.94
N LYS A 52 5.41 -17.65 0.53
CA LYS A 52 5.11 -19.09 0.52
C LYS A 52 5.32 -19.74 -0.84
N THR A 53 4.99 -19.04 -1.92
CA THR A 53 4.96 -19.62 -3.27
C THR A 53 6.23 -19.37 -4.07
N GLY A 54 7.05 -18.37 -3.72
CA GLY A 54 8.20 -17.93 -4.53
C GLY A 54 7.81 -17.26 -5.84
N GLN A 55 6.52 -17.03 -6.09
CA GLN A 55 6.03 -16.43 -7.33
C GLN A 55 6.15 -14.91 -7.30
N PRO A 56 6.44 -14.26 -8.43
CA PRO A 56 6.41 -12.81 -8.53
C PRO A 56 5.03 -12.26 -8.23
N ARG A 57 4.98 -11.16 -7.46
CA ARG A 57 3.76 -10.44 -7.11
C ARG A 57 3.94 -8.96 -7.37
N THR A 58 2.91 -8.33 -7.90
CA THR A 58 2.88 -6.88 -8.15
C THR A 58 1.64 -6.27 -7.51
N ASN A 59 1.84 -5.17 -6.80
CA ASN A 59 0.76 -4.42 -6.17
C ASN A 59 0.92 -2.93 -6.46
N ALA A 60 -0.17 -2.27 -6.85
CA ALA A 60 -0.23 -0.82 -6.94
C ALA A 60 -0.54 -0.25 -5.55
N LEU A 61 0.31 0.65 -5.07
CA LEU A 61 0.20 1.24 -3.74
C LEU A 61 0.32 2.75 -3.81
N THR A 62 -0.51 3.43 -3.04
CA THR A 62 -0.33 4.86 -2.76
C THR A 62 0.92 5.05 -1.89
N TYR A 63 1.71 6.07 -2.19
CA TYR A 63 2.92 6.37 -1.43
C TYR A 63 3.03 7.84 -1.07
N ALA A 64 3.78 8.12 -0.01
CA ALA A 64 4.30 9.44 0.32
C ALA A 64 5.82 9.43 0.16
N ARG A 65 6.42 10.61 0.11
CA ARG A 65 7.89 10.78 0.07
C ARG A 65 8.38 11.24 1.43
N ASP A 66 9.44 10.61 1.89
CA ASP A 66 10.22 11.06 3.04
C ASP A 66 11.68 11.23 2.58
N GLY A 67 12.04 12.46 2.20
CA GLY A 67 13.30 12.69 1.51
C GLY A 67 13.36 11.89 0.19
N GLU A 68 14.36 11.05 0.04
CA GLU A 68 14.52 10.16 -1.12
C GLU A 68 13.80 8.82 -0.96
N SER A 69 13.28 8.53 0.22
CA SER A 69 12.56 7.28 0.50
C SER A 69 11.09 7.38 0.12
N TYR A 70 10.51 6.22 -0.14
CA TYR A 70 9.08 6.05 -0.42
C TYR A 70 8.42 5.41 0.80
N VAL A 71 7.27 5.92 1.21
CA VAL A 71 6.56 5.42 2.38
C VAL A 71 5.21 4.87 1.96
N VAL A 72 4.97 3.62 2.30
CA VAL A 72 3.72 2.91 2.02
C VAL A 72 3.12 2.37 3.32
N VAL A 73 1.83 2.07 3.30
CA VAL A 73 1.10 1.66 4.49
C VAL A 73 0.38 0.34 4.24
N ALA A 74 0.62 -0.63 5.11
CA ALA A 74 0.03 -1.96 5.02
C ALA A 74 -1.39 -1.99 5.64
N SER A 75 -2.27 -1.11 5.14
CA SER A 75 -3.60 -0.90 5.70
C SER A 75 -4.63 -1.93 5.27
N MET A 76 -4.60 -2.33 3.99
CA MET A 76 -5.63 -3.17 3.38
C MET A 76 -7.06 -2.73 3.73
N GLY A 77 -7.30 -1.39 3.74
CA GLY A 77 -8.60 -0.80 4.08
C GLY A 77 -9.05 -1.03 5.52
N GLY A 78 -8.14 -1.33 6.44
CA GLY A 78 -8.46 -1.66 7.83
C GLY A 78 -8.86 -3.12 8.04
N ALA A 79 -8.57 -4.01 7.09
CA ALA A 79 -8.80 -5.45 7.25
C ALA A 79 -8.05 -6.00 8.48
N PRO A 80 -8.54 -7.11 9.09
CA PRO A 80 -7.90 -7.72 10.26
C PRO A 80 -6.50 -8.25 10.00
N ARG A 81 -6.15 -8.47 8.75
CA ARG A 81 -4.84 -9.00 8.32
C ARG A 81 -4.08 -7.96 7.51
N SER A 82 -2.76 -8.01 7.59
CA SER A 82 -1.90 -7.25 6.70
C SER A 82 -1.96 -7.82 5.28
N PRO A 83 -1.75 -6.99 4.24
CA PRO A 83 -1.74 -7.46 2.86
C PRO A 83 -0.58 -8.42 2.59
N GLY A 84 -0.73 -9.26 1.56
CA GLY A 84 0.26 -10.27 1.21
C GLY A 84 1.64 -9.69 0.90
N TRP A 85 1.71 -8.51 0.26
CA TRP A 85 2.98 -7.87 -0.04
C TRP A 85 3.78 -7.51 1.22
N TYR A 86 3.11 -7.20 2.32
CA TYR A 86 3.76 -6.94 3.60
C TYR A 86 4.48 -8.19 4.13
N HIS A 87 3.81 -9.33 4.09
CA HIS A 87 4.41 -10.60 4.48
C HIS A 87 5.55 -10.99 3.55
N ASN A 88 5.43 -10.71 2.25
CA ASN A 88 6.48 -10.95 1.27
C ASN A 88 7.74 -10.13 1.60
N LEU A 89 7.57 -8.84 1.92
CA LEU A 89 8.68 -7.97 2.33
C LEU A 89 9.29 -8.39 3.66
N ARG A 90 8.48 -8.87 4.61
CA ARG A 90 8.99 -9.39 5.89
C ARG A 90 9.90 -10.59 5.67
N ALA A 91 9.54 -11.45 4.73
CA ALA A 91 10.36 -12.61 4.37
C ALA A 91 11.60 -12.23 3.55
N ARG A 92 11.45 -11.26 2.62
CA ARG A 92 12.52 -10.76 1.76
C ARG A 92 12.42 -9.25 1.64
N PRO A 93 13.19 -8.49 2.44
CA PRO A 93 13.11 -7.02 2.48
C PRO A 93 13.57 -6.31 1.20
N ASP A 94 14.38 -6.97 0.39
CA ASP A 94 14.81 -6.43 -0.89
C ASP A 94 13.73 -6.65 -1.94
N ALA A 95 13.39 -5.58 -2.65
CA ALA A 95 12.33 -5.58 -3.63
C ALA A 95 12.63 -4.55 -4.74
N GLU A 96 11.71 -4.41 -5.68
CA GLU A 96 11.74 -3.39 -6.71
C GLU A 96 10.44 -2.61 -6.69
N ILE A 97 10.53 -1.30 -6.86
CA ILE A 97 9.38 -0.46 -7.14
C ILE A 97 9.46 0.14 -8.53
N GLN A 98 8.31 0.45 -9.09
CA GLN A 98 8.21 1.24 -10.31
C GLN A 98 7.43 2.51 -10.00
N VAL A 99 8.06 3.65 -10.27
CA VAL A 99 7.48 4.98 -10.04
C VAL A 99 7.38 5.65 -11.42
N GLY A 100 6.16 5.76 -11.93
CA GLY A 100 5.97 6.10 -13.33
C GLY A 100 6.67 5.08 -14.21
N THR A 101 7.61 5.54 -15.06
CA THR A 101 8.37 4.66 -15.96
C THR A 101 9.68 4.14 -15.37
N ARG A 102 10.07 4.63 -14.18
CA ARG A 102 11.36 4.28 -13.57
C ARG A 102 11.22 3.07 -12.64
N ARG A 103 12.13 2.13 -12.77
CA ARG A 103 12.30 1.00 -11.86
C ARG A 103 13.43 1.30 -10.89
N VAL A 104 13.19 1.05 -9.60
CA VAL A 104 14.13 1.37 -8.52
C VAL A 104 14.24 0.17 -7.58
N PRO A 105 15.45 -0.38 -7.40
CA PRO A 105 15.67 -1.39 -6.37
C PRO A 105 15.61 -0.74 -4.99
N VAL A 106 14.92 -1.37 -4.05
CA VAL A 106 14.70 -0.83 -2.70
C VAL A 106 14.91 -1.89 -1.63
N ALA A 107 15.17 -1.43 -0.42
CA ALA A 107 15.14 -2.23 0.80
C ALA A 107 14.04 -1.71 1.73
N ALA A 108 13.28 -2.61 2.32
CA ALA A 108 12.17 -2.27 3.20
C ALA A 108 12.62 -2.16 4.67
N ARG A 109 12.17 -1.09 5.34
CA ARG A 109 12.25 -0.93 6.79
C ARG A 109 10.83 -0.86 7.35
N PHE A 110 10.57 -1.63 8.38
CA PHE A 110 9.24 -1.74 8.99
C PHE A 110 9.17 -0.84 10.22
N VAL A 111 8.25 0.12 10.19
CA VAL A 111 8.04 1.11 11.25
C VAL A 111 6.84 0.66 12.08
N LEU A 112 7.12 0.00 13.20
CA LEU A 112 6.14 -0.56 14.10
C LEU A 112 5.91 0.37 15.30
N PRO A 113 4.89 0.12 16.14
CA PRO A 113 4.69 0.88 17.36
C PRO A 113 5.95 0.87 18.24
N GLY A 114 6.33 2.02 18.78
CA GLY A 114 7.56 2.20 19.54
C GLY A 114 8.76 2.68 18.72
N ASP A 115 8.69 2.62 17.39
CA ASP A 115 9.72 3.22 16.54
C ASP A 115 9.70 4.75 16.67
N PRO A 116 10.87 5.40 16.85
CA PRO A 116 10.95 6.86 16.99
C PRO A 116 10.37 7.64 15.81
N ASP A 117 10.36 7.07 14.61
CA ASP A 117 9.83 7.70 13.40
C ASP A 117 8.32 7.47 13.21
N ARG A 118 7.69 6.64 14.03
CA ARG A 118 6.30 6.21 13.81
C ARG A 118 5.34 7.39 13.69
N ASP A 119 5.35 8.29 14.67
CA ASP A 119 4.38 9.41 14.69
C ASP A 119 4.58 10.37 13.53
N ARG A 120 5.83 10.69 13.24
CA ARG A 120 6.18 11.55 12.12
C ARG A 120 5.74 10.97 10.77
N LEU A 121 6.04 9.72 10.54
CA LEU A 121 5.67 9.03 9.29
C LEU A 121 4.16 8.81 9.17
N TRP A 122 3.50 8.48 10.28
CA TRP A 122 2.04 8.35 10.31
C TRP A 122 1.34 9.66 9.94
N THR A 123 1.81 10.77 10.48
CA THR A 123 1.33 12.10 10.10
C THR A 123 1.57 12.39 8.62
N LEU A 124 2.77 12.07 8.12
CA LEU A 124 3.14 12.28 6.72
C LEU A 124 2.20 11.53 5.77
N VAL A 125 1.99 10.23 5.96
CA VAL A 125 1.16 9.42 5.07
C VAL A 125 -0.32 9.83 5.11
N ASN A 126 -0.83 10.22 6.29
CA ASN A 126 -2.21 10.68 6.42
C ASN A 126 -2.44 12.06 5.78
N ARG A 127 -1.44 12.93 5.82
CA ARG A 127 -1.51 14.24 5.15
C ARG A 127 -1.72 14.11 3.66
N HIS A 128 -1.08 13.14 3.02
CA HIS A 128 -1.14 12.94 1.57
C HIS A 128 -2.41 12.25 1.08
N ASN A 129 -3.24 11.70 1.97
CA ASN A 129 -4.47 11.01 1.56
C ASN A 129 -5.70 11.39 2.38
N SER A 130 -5.72 12.59 2.93
CA SER A 130 -6.86 13.14 3.69
C SER A 130 -7.23 12.31 4.93
N GLY A 131 -6.25 11.73 5.63
CA GLY A 131 -6.46 10.98 6.86
C GLY A 131 -7.06 9.58 6.67
N ARG A 132 -7.01 9.04 5.46
CA ARG A 132 -7.61 7.73 5.14
C ARG A 132 -7.05 6.61 6.00
N TYR A 133 -5.74 6.57 6.23
CA TYR A 133 -5.13 5.52 7.06
C TYR A 133 -5.52 5.62 8.53
N ALA A 134 -5.68 6.83 9.05
CA ALA A 134 -6.20 7.03 10.41
C ALA A 134 -7.64 6.50 10.54
N ASN A 135 -8.47 6.67 9.50
CA ASN A 135 -9.81 6.10 9.45
C ASN A 135 -9.76 4.57 9.43
N TYR A 136 -8.87 3.97 8.65
CA TYR A 136 -8.69 2.52 8.62
C TYR A 136 -8.22 1.97 9.97
N GLN A 137 -7.36 2.69 10.69
CA GLN A 137 -6.89 2.30 12.02
C GLN A 137 -8.02 2.25 13.04
N ARG A 138 -9.06 3.05 12.89
CA ARG A 138 -10.22 3.06 13.78
C ARG A 138 -11.08 1.81 13.65
N VAL A 139 -11.06 1.13 12.51
CA VAL A 139 -11.90 -0.05 12.24
C VAL A 139 -11.18 -1.37 12.49
N THR A 140 -9.90 -1.34 12.84
CA THR A 140 -9.13 -2.56 13.16
C THR A 140 -8.39 -2.42 14.48
N LYS A 141 -8.27 -3.53 15.21
CA LYS A 141 -7.51 -3.59 16.48
C LYS A 141 -6.01 -3.77 16.24
N ARG A 142 -5.60 -4.29 15.07
CA ARG A 142 -4.19 -4.43 14.76
C ARG A 142 -3.56 -3.06 14.53
N GLN A 143 -2.29 -2.92 14.87
CA GLN A 143 -1.51 -1.75 14.51
C GLN A 143 -1.12 -1.84 13.04
N ILE A 144 -1.54 -0.86 12.24
CA ILE A 144 -1.26 -0.82 10.80
C ILE A 144 0.21 -0.47 10.59
N PRO A 145 1.02 -1.34 9.97
CA PRO A 145 2.43 -1.07 9.73
C PRO A 145 2.65 0.02 8.70
N VAL A 146 3.65 0.85 8.94
CA VAL A 146 4.23 1.77 7.96
C VAL A 146 5.53 1.14 7.45
N VAL A 147 5.77 1.18 6.17
CA VAL A 147 6.95 0.61 5.52
C VAL A 147 7.69 1.69 4.75
N VAL A 148 8.96 1.85 5.03
CA VAL A 148 9.86 2.77 4.33
C VAL A 148 10.66 1.98 3.31
N LEU A 149 10.59 2.39 2.05
CA LEU A 149 11.30 1.78 0.92
C LEU A 149 12.43 2.71 0.52
N THR A 150 13.64 2.32 0.80
CA THR A 150 14.85 3.10 0.53
C THR A 150 15.62 2.49 -0.63
N ARG A 151 16.04 3.34 -1.56
CA ARG A 151 16.84 2.92 -2.72
C ARG A 151 18.11 2.21 -2.27
N ARG A 152 18.41 1.06 -2.89
CA ARG A 152 19.66 0.32 -2.73
C ARG A 152 20.73 0.82 -3.67
#